data_0ea79ee7b93d04a1197624431278c8a9
#
_entry.id   0ea79ee7b93d04a1197624431278c8a9
#
_cell.length_a   1.000
_cell.length_b   1.000
_cell.length_c   1.000
_cell.angle_alpha   90.00
_cell.angle_beta   90.00
_cell.angle_gamma   90.00
#
_symmetry.space_group_name_H-M   'P 1'
#
loop_
_entity.id
_entity.type
_entity.pdbx_description
1 polymer ?
#
loop_
_entity_poly.entity_id
_entity_poly.type
_entity_poly.pdbx_seq_one_letter_code
_entity_poly.pdbx_strand_id
1 'polypeptide(L)'
;MKKISLLFLICGLFLVSSCIPTQTIKGDGNITTENIPVSEYDCLELEGGGMVVNYTQSEAPEGLEIKTDRNIFEKYEFNVENHKLKIRPKKEFRKHTNFRPTEFMVTANSRNLKKLAAAGSTHVNINSPLQAEEF
;
A
#
# COMPACT_ATOMS: atom_id res chain seq x y z
N MET A 1 44.62 32.64 17.72
CA MET A 1 44.44 32.28 16.32
C MET A 1 44.25 30.76 16.07
N LYS A 2 44.77 29.90 16.92
CA LYS A 2 44.60 28.46 16.77
C LYS A 2 43.21 27.94 17.21
N LYS A 3 42.39 28.73 17.88
CA LYS A 3 41.07 28.34 18.37
C LYS A 3 39.95 28.44 17.32
N ILE A 4 40.17 29.17 16.22
CA ILE A 4 39.19 29.34 15.15
C ILE A 4 39.20 28.13 14.21
N SER A 5 40.33 27.46 14.08
CA SER A 5 40.48 26.25 13.24
C SER A 5 39.70 25.05 13.75
N LEU A 6 39.49 24.95 15.06
CA LEU A 6 38.77 23.84 15.67
C LEU A 6 37.26 23.95 15.50
N LEU A 7 36.77 25.19 15.40
CA LEU A 7 35.33 25.46 15.23
C LEU A 7 34.85 25.08 13.81
N PHE A 8 35.72 25.23 12.82
CA PHE A 8 35.40 24.84 11.43
C PHE A 8 35.38 23.34 11.21
N LEU A 9 36.11 22.60 12.00
CA LEU A 9 36.15 21.12 11.88
C LEU A 9 34.88 20.45 12.40
N ILE A 10 34.20 21.08 13.36
CA ILE A 10 32.99 20.57 13.97
C ILE A 10 31.77 20.78 13.08
N CYS A 11 31.74 21.85 12.29
CA CYS A 11 30.67 22.11 11.34
C CYS A 11 30.66 21.17 10.13
N GLY A 12 31.81 20.60 9.77
CA GLY A 12 31.92 19.68 8.66
C GLY A 12 31.34 18.28 8.91
N LEU A 13 31.20 17.91 10.19
CA LEU A 13 30.72 16.59 10.56
C LEU A 13 29.18 16.45 10.57
N PHE A 14 28.45 17.53 10.53
CA PHE A 14 26.99 17.50 10.54
C PHE A 14 26.35 17.35 9.15
N LEU A 15 27.11 17.44 8.09
CA LEU A 15 26.61 17.39 6.71
C LEU A 15 26.51 15.98 6.12
N VAL A 16 26.90 14.93 6.84
CA VAL A 16 27.01 13.57 6.30
C VAL A 16 25.85 12.67 6.72
N SER A 17 24.89 13.16 7.49
CA SER A 17 23.94 12.28 8.19
C SER A 17 22.52 12.24 7.61
N SER A 18 22.27 12.68 6.34
CA SER A 18 20.88 12.86 5.89
C SER A 18 20.40 11.96 4.76
N CYS A 19 21.15 10.94 4.33
CA CYS A 19 20.69 10.06 3.27
C CYS A 19 20.29 8.70 3.86
N ILE A 20 19.00 8.49 4.07
CA ILE A 20 18.46 7.16 4.33
C ILE A 20 18.19 6.54 2.95
N PRO A 21 18.87 5.42 2.57
CA PRO A 21 18.65 4.80 1.27
C PRO A 21 17.25 4.21 1.19
N THR A 22 16.59 4.39 0.04
CA THR A 22 15.33 3.74 -0.27
C THR A 22 15.60 2.32 -0.72
N GLN A 23 14.95 1.36 -0.07
CA GLN A 23 14.99 -0.05 -0.47
C GLN A 23 13.97 -0.31 -1.58
N THR A 24 14.37 -1.05 -2.62
CA THR A 24 13.45 -1.52 -3.66
C THR A 24 13.22 -3.01 -3.50
N ILE A 25 11.97 -3.41 -3.42
CA ILE A 25 11.56 -4.81 -3.35
C ILE A 25 10.87 -5.17 -4.66
N LYS A 26 11.54 -6.00 -5.46
CA LYS A 26 10.98 -6.50 -6.72
C LYS A 26 10.20 -7.79 -6.47
N GLY A 27 9.11 -7.96 -7.20
CA GLY A 27 8.42 -9.24 -7.25
C GLY A 27 9.32 -10.34 -7.78
N ASP A 28 9.22 -11.53 -7.16
CA ASP A 28 10.03 -12.70 -7.51
C ASP A 28 9.48 -13.48 -8.72
N GLY A 29 8.37 -13.05 -9.30
CA GLY A 29 7.71 -13.71 -10.42
C GLY A 29 6.85 -14.91 -10.01
N ASN A 30 6.86 -15.31 -8.76
CA ASN A 30 6.02 -16.39 -8.26
C ASN A 30 4.62 -15.85 -7.91
N ILE A 31 3.76 -15.76 -8.89
CA ILE A 31 2.42 -15.19 -8.74
C ILE A 31 1.52 -16.18 -8.03
N THR A 32 0.92 -15.74 -6.93
CA THR A 32 -0.06 -16.52 -6.18
C THR A 32 -1.38 -15.76 -6.07
N THR A 33 -2.47 -16.50 -5.93
CA THR A 33 -3.81 -15.95 -5.73
C THR A 33 -4.31 -16.39 -4.36
N GLU A 34 -4.64 -15.42 -3.51
CA GLU A 34 -5.12 -15.67 -2.16
C GLU A 34 -6.49 -15.04 -1.96
N ASN A 35 -7.41 -15.82 -1.38
CA ASN A 35 -8.71 -15.32 -0.93
C ASN A 35 -8.60 -14.99 0.54
N ILE A 36 -8.85 -13.72 0.88
CA ILE A 36 -8.71 -13.24 2.24
C ILE A 36 -10.09 -13.03 2.84
N PRO A 37 -10.41 -13.71 3.95
CA PRO A 37 -11.66 -13.46 4.64
C PRO A 37 -11.69 -12.03 5.20
N VAL A 38 -12.75 -11.30 4.88
CA VAL A 38 -12.95 -9.93 5.33
C VAL A 38 -14.33 -9.78 5.94
N SER A 39 -14.43 -8.96 6.98
CA SER A 39 -15.71 -8.53 7.53
C SER A 39 -16.31 -7.41 6.68
N GLU A 40 -17.53 -7.04 6.97
CA GLU A 40 -18.22 -5.94 6.28
C GLU A 40 -17.42 -4.64 6.32
N TYR A 41 -17.26 -4.00 5.17
CA TYR A 41 -16.58 -2.72 5.04
C TYR A 41 -17.32 -1.79 4.07
N ASP A 42 -17.21 -0.51 4.31
CA ASP A 42 -17.79 0.54 3.46
C ASP A 42 -16.74 1.60 3.06
N CYS A 43 -15.52 1.41 3.49
CA CYS A 43 -14.39 2.26 3.14
C CYS A 43 -13.23 1.39 2.66
N LEU A 44 -12.57 1.83 1.58
CA LEU A 44 -11.42 1.14 1.02
C LEU A 44 -10.21 2.07 1.04
N GLU A 45 -9.16 1.70 1.76
CA GLU A 45 -7.90 2.43 1.82
C GLU A 45 -6.79 1.59 1.20
N LEU A 46 -6.16 2.14 0.18
CA LEU A 46 -5.12 1.48 -0.61
C LEU A 46 -3.83 2.27 -0.53
N GLU A 47 -2.74 1.60 -0.22
CA GLU A 47 -1.41 2.19 -0.15
C GLU A 47 -0.38 1.22 -0.72
N GLY A 48 0.46 1.71 -1.63
CA GLY A 48 1.51 0.91 -2.26
C GLY A 48 1.67 1.21 -3.74
N GLY A 49 2.60 0.51 -4.39
CA GLY A 49 2.92 0.72 -5.79
C GLY A 49 2.50 -0.44 -6.69
N GLY A 50 2.11 -0.11 -7.93
CA GLY A 50 1.81 -1.10 -8.97
C GLY A 50 0.51 -1.88 -8.79
N MET A 51 -0.40 -1.39 -8.00
CA MET A 51 -1.65 -2.06 -7.67
C MET A 51 -2.75 -1.74 -8.68
N VAL A 52 -3.45 -2.75 -9.16
CA VAL A 52 -4.68 -2.62 -9.95
C VAL A 52 -5.83 -3.20 -9.14
N VAL A 53 -6.83 -2.39 -8.88
CA VAL A 53 -7.98 -2.77 -8.07
C VAL A 53 -9.23 -2.84 -8.95
N ASN A 54 -9.89 -3.99 -8.94
CA ASN A 54 -11.19 -4.18 -9.55
C ASN A 54 -12.22 -4.30 -8.44
N TYR A 55 -13.06 -3.27 -8.32
CA TYR A 55 -14.09 -3.19 -7.30
C TYR A 55 -15.48 -3.35 -7.91
N THR A 56 -16.31 -4.13 -7.26
CA THR A 56 -17.71 -4.31 -7.62
C THR A 56 -18.59 -4.07 -6.39
N GLN A 57 -19.59 -3.22 -6.52
CA GLN A 57 -20.63 -3.09 -5.51
C GLN A 57 -21.69 -4.15 -5.78
N SER A 58 -21.96 -5.01 -4.80
CA SER A 58 -22.94 -6.08 -4.96
C SER A 58 -23.53 -6.49 -3.62
N GLU A 59 -24.72 -7.11 -3.65
CA GLU A 59 -25.38 -7.66 -2.47
C GLU A 59 -24.74 -8.99 -2.01
N ALA A 60 -23.81 -9.55 -2.79
CA ALA A 60 -23.07 -10.74 -2.38
C ALA A 60 -22.21 -10.45 -1.13
N PRO A 61 -21.88 -11.47 -0.33
CA PRO A 61 -20.98 -11.28 0.81
C PRO A 61 -19.66 -10.63 0.39
N GLU A 62 -19.10 -9.83 1.28
CA GLU A 62 -17.83 -9.14 1.04
C GLU A 62 -16.73 -10.15 0.74
N GLY A 63 -15.94 -9.87 -0.31
CA GLY A 63 -14.85 -10.70 -0.76
C GLY A 63 -13.60 -9.90 -1.05
N LEU A 64 -12.47 -10.54 -0.91
CA LEU A 64 -11.17 -9.99 -1.25
C LEU A 64 -10.29 -11.09 -1.83
N GLU A 65 -9.84 -10.88 -3.07
CA GLU A 65 -8.88 -11.76 -3.73
C GLU A 65 -7.65 -10.94 -4.10
N ILE A 66 -6.47 -11.45 -3.74
CA ILE A 66 -5.19 -10.82 -4.02
C ILE A 66 -4.38 -11.73 -4.91
N LYS A 67 -3.95 -11.19 -6.05
CA LYS A 67 -3.06 -11.86 -6.99
C LYS A 67 -1.79 -11.05 -7.15
N THR A 68 -0.69 -11.55 -6.63
CA THR A 68 0.60 -10.87 -6.68
C THR A 68 1.75 -11.85 -6.47
N ASP A 69 2.97 -11.35 -6.61
CA ASP A 69 4.18 -12.10 -6.26
C ASP A 69 4.13 -12.49 -4.77
N ARG A 70 4.50 -13.72 -4.47
CA ARG A 70 4.47 -14.22 -3.10
C ARG A 70 5.31 -13.39 -2.14
N ASN A 71 6.50 -12.98 -2.54
CA ASN A 71 7.35 -12.15 -1.71
C ASN A 71 6.76 -10.76 -1.44
N ILE A 72 5.98 -10.22 -2.37
CA ILE A 72 5.24 -8.96 -2.18
C ILE A 72 4.07 -9.18 -1.23
N PHE A 73 3.28 -10.23 -1.45
CA PHE A 73 2.14 -10.56 -0.60
C PHE A 73 2.53 -10.65 0.88
N GLU A 74 3.64 -11.30 1.18
CA GLU A 74 4.13 -11.48 2.55
C GLU A 74 4.48 -10.17 3.26
N LYS A 75 4.73 -9.11 2.51
CA LYS A 75 5.11 -7.79 3.03
C LYS A 75 3.96 -6.80 3.12
N TYR A 76 2.77 -7.22 2.74
CA TYR A 76 1.55 -6.42 2.83
C TYR A 76 0.64 -6.93 3.95
N GLU A 77 -0.23 -6.06 4.43
CA GLU A 77 -1.31 -6.41 5.33
C GLU A 77 -2.66 -6.08 4.69
N PHE A 78 -3.64 -6.93 4.97
CA PHE A 78 -4.99 -6.86 4.42
C PHE A 78 -5.95 -7.05 5.58
N ASN A 79 -6.52 -5.99 6.10
CA ASN A 79 -7.41 -6.10 7.26
C ASN A 79 -8.54 -5.09 7.23
N VAL A 80 -9.60 -5.41 7.95
CA VAL A 80 -10.73 -4.51 8.16
C VAL A 80 -10.71 -4.01 9.59
N GLU A 81 -10.63 -2.69 9.75
CA GLU A 81 -10.71 -1.99 11.02
C GLU A 81 -11.77 -0.89 10.93
N ASN A 82 -12.74 -0.87 11.82
CA ASN A 82 -13.80 0.15 11.84
C ASN A 82 -14.49 0.32 10.48
N HIS A 83 -14.85 -0.79 9.84
CA HIS A 83 -15.47 -0.83 8.51
C HIS A 83 -14.59 -0.29 7.38
N LYS A 84 -13.29 -0.21 7.61
CA LYS A 84 -12.31 0.17 6.58
C LYS A 84 -11.47 -1.04 6.18
N LEU A 85 -11.53 -1.40 4.93
CA LEU A 85 -10.59 -2.38 4.38
C LEU A 85 -9.30 -1.64 4.02
N LYS A 86 -8.23 -1.99 4.72
CA LYS A 86 -6.91 -1.41 4.52
C LYS A 86 -6.01 -2.41 3.82
N ILE A 87 -5.47 -2.02 2.67
CA ILE A 87 -4.48 -2.77 1.91
C ILE A 87 -3.23 -1.91 1.83
N ARG A 88 -2.19 -2.30 2.55
CA ARG A 88 -0.97 -1.49 2.68
C ARG A 88 0.23 -2.35 3.06
N PRO A 89 1.45 -1.85 2.82
CA PRO A 89 2.64 -2.53 3.32
C PRO A 89 2.60 -2.66 4.85
N LYS A 90 3.17 -3.74 5.36
CA LYS A 90 3.39 -3.90 6.79
C LYS A 90 4.24 -2.75 7.32
N LYS A 91 4.09 -2.43 8.59
CA LYS A 91 4.67 -1.25 9.23
C LYS A 91 6.17 -1.07 8.94
N GLU A 92 6.94 -2.13 8.98
CA GLU A 92 8.39 -2.10 8.73
C GLU A 92 8.77 -1.73 7.28
N PHE A 93 7.81 -1.80 6.34
CA PHE A 93 8.02 -1.50 4.92
C PHE A 93 7.33 -0.23 4.44
N ARG A 94 6.70 0.56 5.31
CA ARG A 94 5.95 1.75 4.89
C ARG A 94 6.82 2.94 4.54
N LYS A 95 8.02 3.02 5.10
CA LYS A 95 8.96 4.11 4.84
C LYS A 95 10.19 3.58 4.13
N HIS A 96 10.72 4.38 3.21
CA HIS A 96 11.97 4.08 2.49
C HIS A 96 11.94 2.75 1.74
N THR A 97 10.75 2.30 1.35
CA THR A 97 10.56 1.06 0.60
C THR A 97 9.75 1.35 -0.66
N ASN A 98 10.27 0.92 -1.79
CA ASN A 98 9.62 1.00 -3.08
C ASN A 98 9.31 -0.41 -3.57
N PHE A 99 8.03 -0.71 -3.79
CA PHE A 99 7.60 -2.01 -4.28
C PHE A 99 7.44 -2.01 -5.78
N ARG A 100 7.99 -3.03 -6.42
CA ARG A 100 7.86 -3.26 -7.87
C ARG A 100 7.34 -4.67 -8.11
N PRO A 101 6.04 -4.90 -7.95
CA PRO A 101 5.45 -6.20 -8.22
C PRO A 101 5.51 -6.51 -9.72
N THR A 102 5.62 -7.80 -10.06
CA THR A 102 5.41 -8.27 -11.43
C THR A 102 3.95 -8.12 -11.82
N GLU A 103 3.07 -8.44 -10.88
CA GLU A 103 1.62 -8.27 -10.98
C GLU A 103 1.06 -8.01 -9.59
N PHE A 104 0.12 -7.10 -9.47
CA PHE A 104 -0.58 -6.87 -8.22
C PHE A 104 -2.03 -6.50 -8.53
N MET A 105 -2.90 -7.51 -8.47
CA MET A 105 -4.31 -7.34 -8.74
C MET A 105 -5.12 -7.60 -7.47
N VAL A 106 -6.00 -6.67 -7.17
CA VAL A 106 -6.95 -6.74 -6.06
C VAL A 106 -8.35 -6.83 -6.64
N THR A 107 -9.07 -7.87 -6.30
CA THR A 107 -10.48 -8.01 -6.65
C THR A 107 -11.30 -7.93 -5.38
N ALA A 108 -12.14 -6.92 -5.27
CA ALA A 108 -12.88 -6.62 -4.06
C ALA A 108 -14.34 -6.33 -4.37
N ASN A 109 -15.22 -6.70 -3.45
CA ASN A 109 -16.62 -6.34 -3.51
C ASN A 109 -17.14 -5.99 -2.12
N SER A 110 -18.12 -5.10 -2.08
CA SER A 110 -18.88 -4.79 -0.87
C SER A 110 -20.28 -4.35 -1.23
N ARG A 111 -21.17 -4.34 -0.23
CA ARG A 111 -22.55 -3.92 -0.43
C ARG A 111 -22.68 -2.43 -0.59
N ASN A 112 -21.85 -1.67 0.07
CA ASN A 112 -21.90 -0.23 0.06
C ASN A 112 -20.50 0.34 0.23
N LEU A 113 -20.05 1.16 -0.73
CA LEU A 113 -18.77 1.86 -0.63
C LEU A 113 -19.04 3.36 -0.45
N LYS A 114 -18.68 3.89 0.70
CA LYS A 114 -18.84 5.31 1.05
C LYS A 114 -17.61 6.13 0.76
N LYS A 115 -16.43 5.52 0.86
CA LYS A 115 -15.16 6.21 0.70
C LYS A 115 -14.11 5.33 0.06
N LEU A 116 -13.35 5.92 -0.85
CA LEU A 116 -12.18 5.31 -1.47
C LEU A 116 -10.99 6.26 -1.31
N ALA A 117 -9.91 5.78 -0.71
CA ALA A 117 -8.67 6.50 -0.60
C ALA A 117 -7.53 5.65 -1.17
N ALA A 118 -6.76 6.22 -2.09
CA ALA A 118 -5.64 5.52 -2.71
C ALA A 118 -4.40 6.40 -2.70
N ALA A 119 -3.29 5.85 -2.27
CA ALA A 119 -1.98 6.50 -2.26
C ALA A 119 -0.97 5.61 -2.99
N GLY A 120 -0.05 6.25 -3.72
CA GLY A 120 0.93 5.56 -4.55
C GLY A 120 0.41 5.26 -5.95
N SER A 121 1.08 4.37 -6.67
CA SER A 121 0.73 3.99 -8.04
C SER A 121 -0.40 2.96 -8.02
N THR A 122 -1.63 3.43 -7.87
CA THR A 122 -2.81 2.57 -7.80
C THR A 122 -3.79 2.94 -8.90
N HIS A 123 -4.27 1.95 -9.62
CA HIS A 123 -5.32 2.10 -10.63
C HIS A 123 -6.58 1.38 -10.15
N VAL A 124 -7.68 2.10 -10.08
CA VAL A 124 -8.94 1.54 -9.57
C VAL A 124 -9.98 1.50 -10.69
N ASN A 125 -10.50 0.30 -10.94
CA ASN A 125 -11.62 0.06 -11.85
C ASN A 125 -12.87 -0.22 -11.04
N ILE A 126 -13.94 0.51 -11.33
CA ILE A 126 -15.23 0.34 -10.68
C ILE A 126 -16.19 -0.23 -11.71
N ASN A 127 -16.67 -1.45 -11.46
CA ASN A 127 -17.43 -2.22 -12.43
C ASN A 127 -18.95 -2.09 -12.30
N SER A 128 -19.43 -1.32 -11.34
CA SER A 128 -20.86 -1.09 -11.13
C SER A 128 -21.12 0.34 -10.68
N PRO A 129 -22.35 0.88 -10.91
CA PRO A 129 -22.70 2.20 -10.40
C PRO A 129 -22.55 2.25 -8.89
N LEU A 130 -21.89 3.30 -8.40
CA LEU A 130 -21.69 3.51 -6.98
C LEU A 130 -22.69 4.49 -6.42
N GLN A 131 -23.15 4.20 -5.19
CA GLN A 131 -23.85 5.15 -4.35
C GLN A 131 -22.89 5.54 -3.23
N ALA A 132 -21.97 6.43 -3.54
CA ALA A 132 -20.94 6.83 -2.59
C ALA A 132 -21.12 8.28 -2.18
N GLU A 133 -20.77 8.55 -0.93
CA GLU A 133 -20.83 9.90 -0.36
C GLU A 133 -19.53 10.68 -0.62
N GLU A 134 -18.41 9.97 -0.79
CA GLU A 134 -17.10 10.60 -0.95
C GLU A 134 -16.14 9.72 -1.75
N PHE A 135 -15.48 10.32 -2.72
CA PHE A 135 -14.42 9.72 -3.51
C PHE A 135 -13.22 10.65 -3.66
#